data_50f4dbf94709676d9ea63f5ba603bbb2
#
_entry.id   50f4dbf94709676d9ea63f5ba603bbb2
#
_cell.length_a   1.000
_cell.length_b   1.000
_cell.length_c   1.000
_cell.angle_alpha   90.00
_cell.angle_beta   90.00
_cell.angle_gamma   90.00
#
_symmetry.space_group_name_H-M   'P 1'
#
loop_
_entity.id
_entity.type
_entity.pdbx_description
1 polymer ?
#
loop_
_entity_poly.entity_id
_entity_poly.type
_entity_poly.pdbx_seq_one_letter_code
_entity_poly.pdbx_strand_id
1 'polypeptide(L)'
;MLKKEKLSETELIKEIERLNSETQDFNKSLIIKSIGDDCAIVKDKNRMLVSSDSITENVHFNFVLYNFYEIGKKSLLVNLSDIAAMGGIPRLFVLSLFLPAYVNEADIKQTLRGIIDAAKKYRVSLIGGNISKASEFSISATIIGDYKDKNVVKRYNSKKGEQIYVSGELGNSWMTFYLNSNKDYIFKNYPNLSREDKKLIENFINKHKLPEPRINLGRKLSEKKLASSLTDISDGLVKDIFNVIGGGCGCEIYLDEIPLNEELKYICMILNIEDYIDKAVSFGEDYELLWTSEKYKEKELLKLSKSTGIKIKKIGYINDNPACVNFLKNGAAYIPKDFTFKHL
;
A
#
# COMPACT_ATOMS: atom_id res chain seq x y z
N MET A 1 18.23 37.13 -8.01
CA MET A 1 18.07 35.68 -7.68
C MET A 1 18.71 35.44 -6.32
N LEU A 2 17.91 35.35 -5.28
CA LEU A 2 18.36 34.94 -3.96
C LEU A 2 18.88 33.50 -4.06
N LYS A 3 20.17 33.26 -3.76
CA LYS A 3 20.68 31.90 -3.57
C LYS A 3 19.87 31.26 -2.44
N LYS A 4 19.02 30.28 -2.79
CA LYS A 4 18.39 29.41 -1.78
C LYS A 4 19.52 28.69 -1.07
N GLU A 5 19.77 29.03 0.19
CA GLU A 5 20.71 28.30 1.04
C GLU A 5 20.26 26.84 1.13
N LYS A 6 21.17 25.93 0.81
CA LYS A 6 20.95 24.49 1.00
C LYS A 6 21.37 24.16 2.43
N LEU A 7 20.51 23.49 3.18
CA LEU A 7 20.90 22.90 4.45
C LEU A 7 22.16 22.05 4.26
N SER A 8 23.09 22.18 5.17
CA SER A 8 24.19 21.23 5.31
C SER A 8 23.62 19.87 5.79
N GLU A 9 24.33 18.80 5.53
CA GLU A 9 23.95 17.46 6.03
C GLU A 9 23.71 17.47 7.55
N THR A 10 24.57 18.15 8.30
CA THR A 10 24.45 18.29 9.76
C THR A 10 23.16 18.99 10.19
N GLU A 11 22.75 20.05 9.49
CA GLU A 11 21.50 20.77 9.77
C GLU A 11 20.27 19.90 9.46
N LEU A 12 20.34 19.12 8.39
CA LEU A 12 19.27 18.18 8.03
C LEU A 12 19.13 17.06 9.05
N ILE A 13 20.23 16.49 9.53
CA ILE A 13 20.22 15.48 10.61
C ILE A 13 19.57 16.04 11.86
N LYS A 14 19.91 17.27 12.27
CA LYS A 14 19.28 17.93 13.43
C LYS A 14 17.78 18.11 13.27
N GLU A 15 17.31 18.46 12.07
CA GLU A 15 15.87 18.57 11.80
C GLU A 15 15.18 17.21 11.85
N ILE A 16 15.83 16.16 11.33
CA ILE A 16 15.34 14.78 11.44
C ILE A 16 15.23 14.35 12.92
N GLU A 17 16.26 14.63 13.73
CA GLU A 17 16.25 14.34 15.17
C GLU A 17 15.11 15.07 15.89
N ARG A 18 14.91 16.36 15.57
CA ARG A 18 13.84 17.18 16.14
C ARG A 18 12.46 16.59 15.82
N LEU A 19 12.20 16.25 14.56
CA LEU A 19 10.93 15.64 14.14
C LEU A 19 10.77 14.24 14.71
N ASN A 20 11.84 13.44 14.75
CA ASN A 20 11.81 12.08 15.25
C ASN A 20 11.47 12.00 16.75
N SER A 21 11.80 13.03 17.53
CA SER A 21 11.39 13.08 18.95
C SER A 21 9.89 12.86 19.14
N GLU A 22 9.07 13.21 18.13
CA GLU A 22 7.63 13.02 18.13
C GLU A 22 7.18 11.54 18.02
N THR A 23 8.08 10.62 17.67
CA THR A 23 7.76 9.19 17.47
C THR A 23 8.52 8.24 18.41
N GLN A 24 9.59 8.69 19.05
CA GLN A 24 10.48 7.82 19.84
C GLN A 24 9.79 7.15 21.01
N ASP A 25 8.85 7.83 21.67
CA ASP A 25 8.17 7.30 22.85
C ASP A 25 7.31 6.07 22.57
N PHE A 26 6.85 5.88 21.33
CA PHE A 26 6.00 4.75 20.96
C PHE A 26 6.67 3.38 21.15
N ASN A 27 7.98 3.32 20.94
CA ASN A 27 8.77 2.08 20.97
C ASN A 27 10.03 2.21 21.85
N LYS A 28 10.03 3.11 22.83
CA LYS A 28 11.17 3.41 23.70
C LYS A 28 11.78 2.17 24.36
N SER A 29 10.96 1.19 24.71
CA SER A 29 11.43 -0.07 25.30
C SER A 29 12.26 -0.94 24.34
N LEU A 30 12.21 -0.69 23.04
CA LEU A 30 12.97 -1.40 22.01
C LEU A 30 14.22 -0.65 21.58
N ILE A 31 14.29 0.65 21.81
CA ILE A 31 15.38 1.51 21.36
C ILE A 31 16.32 1.77 22.53
N ILE A 32 17.57 1.32 22.41
CA ILE A 32 18.65 1.64 23.36
C ILE A 32 19.35 2.92 22.90
N LYS A 33 19.68 3.01 21.61
CA LYS A 33 20.26 4.19 20.96
C LYS A 33 19.60 4.38 19.60
N SER A 34 19.17 5.59 19.31
CA SER A 34 18.58 5.98 18.02
C SER A 34 19.61 6.76 17.17
N ILE A 35 19.16 7.75 16.40
CA ILE A 35 19.97 8.62 15.54
C ILE A 35 21.12 9.28 16.35
N GLY A 36 22.24 9.58 15.70
CA GLY A 36 23.38 10.28 16.28
C GLY A 36 24.56 9.38 16.67
N ASP A 37 24.65 8.20 16.06
CA ASP A 37 25.81 7.29 16.11
C ASP A 37 25.88 6.51 14.80
N ASP A 38 26.96 5.73 14.58
CA ASP A 38 27.13 4.94 13.34
C ASP A 38 26.01 3.91 13.13
N CYS A 39 25.43 3.39 14.23
CA CYS A 39 24.32 2.43 14.20
C CYS A 39 23.28 2.74 15.27
N ALA A 40 22.01 2.45 14.96
CA ALA A 40 20.98 2.33 16.00
C ALA A 40 21.18 1.04 16.81
N ILE A 41 21.00 1.13 18.14
CA ILE A 41 21.03 -0.04 19.01
C ILE A 41 19.60 -0.36 19.43
N VAL A 42 19.13 -1.55 19.03
CA VAL A 42 17.79 -2.03 19.35
C VAL A 42 17.85 -3.29 20.23
N LYS A 43 16.87 -3.42 21.10
CA LYS A 43 16.75 -4.58 21.96
C LYS A 43 16.20 -5.75 21.16
N ASP A 44 16.90 -6.86 21.14
CA ASP A 44 16.45 -8.08 20.46
C ASP A 44 15.14 -8.59 21.05
N LYS A 45 14.19 -8.86 20.18
CA LYS A 45 12.99 -9.63 20.44
C LYS A 45 12.95 -10.73 19.40
N ASN A 46 13.27 -11.92 19.79
CA ASN A 46 13.48 -13.16 19.04
C ASN A 46 12.58 -13.47 17.80
N ARG A 47 11.67 -12.57 17.37
CA ARG A 47 10.76 -12.77 16.24
C ARG A 47 10.45 -11.44 15.57
N MET A 48 11.21 -11.11 14.54
CA MET A 48 11.04 -9.88 13.79
C MET A 48 10.59 -10.14 12.35
N LEU A 49 9.79 -9.24 11.83
CA LEU A 49 9.50 -9.07 10.41
C LEU A 49 10.35 -7.90 9.92
N VAL A 50 10.98 -8.06 8.77
CA VAL A 50 11.77 -7.00 8.15
C VAL A 50 11.38 -6.95 6.67
N SER A 51 11.02 -5.77 6.19
CA SER A 51 10.78 -5.50 4.78
C SER A 51 11.42 -4.18 4.37
N SER A 52 11.68 -4.00 3.08
CA SER A 52 12.26 -2.77 2.55
C SER A 52 11.71 -2.48 1.16
N ASP A 53 11.05 -1.32 1.04
CA ASP A 53 10.56 -0.80 -0.22
C ASP A 53 11.12 0.58 -0.50
N SER A 54 11.22 0.90 -1.79
CA SER A 54 11.64 2.20 -2.27
C SER A 54 10.58 2.79 -3.20
N ILE A 55 10.38 4.09 -3.09
CA ILE A 55 9.59 4.84 -4.07
C ILE A 55 10.50 5.82 -4.81
N THR A 56 10.38 5.86 -6.13
CA THR A 56 11.22 6.66 -7.02
C THR A 56 10.35 7.53 -7.92
N GLU A 57 10.81 8.76 -8.13
CA GLU A 57 10.20 9.72 -9.06
C GLU A 57 10.06 9.11 -10.46
N ASN A 58 8.96 9.43 -11.13
CA ASN A 58 8.59 8.93 -12.46
C ASN A 58 8.37 7.41 -12.56
N VAL A 59 8.53 6.67 -11.45
CA VAL A 59 8.22 5.24 -11.34
C VAL A 59 7.01 5.04 -10.43
N HIS A 60 7.09 5.45 -9.17
CA HIS A 60 6.06 5.23 -8.16
C HIS A 60 5.27 6.50 -7.82
N PHE A 61 5.77 7.65 -8.21
CA PHE A 61 5.10 8.95 -8.03
C PHE A 61 5.59 9.97 -9.06
N ASN A 62 4.80 11.02 -9.27
CA ASN A 62 5.19 12.22 -9.97
C ASN A 62 4.70 13.46 -9.21
N PHE A 63 5.31 14.61 -9.46
CA PHE A 63 4.96 15.87 -8.80
C PHE A 63 3.68 16.53 -9.34
N VAL A 64 3.03 15.95 -10.34
CA VAL A 64 1.70 16.39 -10.81
C VAL A 64 0.63 15.87 -9.85
N LEU A 65 0.76 14.62 -9.38
CA LEU A 65 -0.20 13.99 -8.48
C LEU A 65 0.13 14.24 -7.01
N TYR A 66 1.42 14.22 -6.64
CA TYR A 66 1.87 14.25 -5.25
C TYR A 66 2.72 15.48 -4.95
N ASN A 67 2.49 16.11 -3.81
CA ASN A 67 3.44 17.03 -3.21
C ASN A 67 4.47 16.30 -2.33
N PHE A 68 5.51 16.98 -1.89
CA PHE A 68 6.57 16.39 -1.07
C PHE A 68 6.08 15.79 0.26
N TYR A 69 5.09 16.40 0.90
CA TYR A 69 4.47 15.85 2.11
C TYR A 69 3.78 14.51 1.85
N GLU A 70 3.04 14.41 0.76
CA GLU A 70 2.33 13.19 0.36
C GLU A 70 3.29 12.09 -0.08
N ILE A 71 4.37 12.42 -0.78
CA ILE A 71 5.45 11.49 -1.13
C ILE A 71 6.07 10.93 0.14
N GLY A 72 6.38 11.79 1.12
CA GLY A 72 6.86 11.36 2.42
C GLY A 72 5.91 10.39 3.12
N LYS A 73 4.59 10.68 3.12
CA LYS A 73 3.60 9.73 3.65
C LYS A 73 3.60 8.41 2.90
N LYS A 74 3.51 8.45 1.56
CA LYS A 74 3.46 7.27 0.71
C LYS A 74 4.64 6.33 0.98
N SER A 75 5.85 6.87 1.09
CA SER A 75 7.07 6.07 1.31
C SER A 75 7.01 5.18 2.55
N LEU A 76 6.37 5.62 3.63
CA LEU A 76 6.19 4.78 4.81
C LEU A 76 4.96 3.89 4.70
N LEU A 77 3.87 4.37 4.10
CA LEU A 77 2.61 3.61 4.00
C LEU A 77 2.76 2.32 3.18
N VAL A 78 3.52 2.34 2.08
CA VAL A 78 3.77 1.15 1.26
C VAL A 78 4.52 0.08 2.06
N ASN A 79 5.56 0.45 2.80
CA ASN A 79 6.30 -0.46 3.67
C ASN A 79 5.46 -1.05 4.83
N LEU A 80 4.53 -0.25 5.35
CA LEU A 80 3.60 -0.71 6.40
C LEU A 80 2.66 -1.81 5.89
N SER A 81 2.36 -1.81 4.59
CA SER A 81 1.51 -2.82 3.95
C SER A 81 2.12 -4.21 4.04
N ASP A 82 3.44 -4.37 3.86
CA ASP A 82 4.13 -5.65 4.01
C ASP A 82 3.97 -6.24 5.41
N ILE A 83 4.06 -5.38 6.43
CA ILE A 83 3.86 -5.84 7.81
C ILE A 83 2.38 -6.26 8.02
N ALA A 84 1.43 -5.55 7.41
CA ALA A 84 0.02 -5.94 7.45
C ALA A 84 -0.20 -7.29 6.75
N ALA A 85 0.44 -7.50 5.60
CA ALA A 85 0.37 -8.73 4.80
C ALA A 85 0.89 -9.98 5.53
N MET A 86 1.69 -9.79 6.58
CA MET A 86 2.16 -10.89 7.44
C MET A 86 1.42 -10.97 8.79
N GLY A 87 0.44 -10.09 9.02
CA GLY A 87 -0.30 -10.02 10.29
C GLY A 87 0.53 -9.48 11.45
N GLY A 88 1.58 -8.72 11.14
CA GLY A 88 2.53 -8.15 12.09
C GLY A 88 2.10 -6.83 12.72
N ILE A 89 2.94 -6.35 13.62
CA ILE A 89 2.82 -5.04 14.27
C ILE A 89 4.10 -4.25 13.93
N PRO A 90 4.01 -3.17 13.14
CA PRO A 90 5.17 -2.35 12.83
C PRO A 90 5.71 -1.66 14.07
N ARG A 91 7.03 -1.50 14.18
CA ARG A 91 7.69 -0.94 15.36
C ARG A 91 8.68 0.15 15.04
N LEU A 92 9.65 -0.17 14.20
CA LEU A 92 10.81 0.67 13.91
C LEU A 92 11.01 0.77 12.40
N PHE A 93 11.67 1.83 11.96
CA PHE A 93 12.13 1.92 10.58
C PHE A 93 13.41 2.72 10.47
N VAL A 94 14.17 2.47 9.42
CA VAL A 94 15.29 3.29 8.93
C VAL A 94 14.93 3.86 7.58
N LEU A 95 15.52 5.00 7.23
CA LEU A 95 15.15 5.78 6.06
C LEU A 95 16.38 6.18 5.25
N SER A 96 16.38 5.94 3.94
CA SER A 96 17.37 6.49 3.02
C SER A 96 16.73 7.52 2.10
N LEU A 97 17.26 8.73 2.08
CA LEU A 97 16.82 9.82 1.21
C LEU A 97 17.84 10.03 0.09
N PHE A 98 17.40 10.01 -1.15
CA PHE A 98 18.16 10.25 -2.35
C PHE A 98 17.71 11.59 -2.95
N LEU A 99 18.57 12.63 -2.83
CA LEU A 99 18.19 14.03 -3.06
C LEU A 99 18.82 14.58 -4.34
N PRO A 100 18.03 14.84 -5.38
CA PRO A 100 18.52 15.54 -6.56
C PRO A 100 18.74 17.03 -6.30
N ALA A 101 19.46 17.68 -7.20
CA ALA A 101 19.91 19.06 -7.02
C ALA A 101 18.75 20.08 -6.98
N TYR A 102 17.59 19.76 -7.54
CA TYR A 102 16.43 20.65 -7.59
C TYR A 102 15.60 20.63 -6.30
N VAL A 103 15.74 19.61 -5.45
CA VAL A 103 15.04 19.51 -4.17
C VAL A 103 15.66 20.49 -3.18
N ASN A 104 14.85 21.37 -2.62
CA ASN A 104 15.30 22.39 -1.68
C ASN A 104 14.93 22.02 -0.23
N GLU A 105 15.38 22.84 0.72
CA GLU A 105 15.16 22.64 2.16
C GLU A 105 13.68 22.53 2.54
N ALA A 106 12.83 23.39 1.97
CA ALA A 106 11.40 23.36 2.28
C ALA A 106 10.75 22.05 1.80
N ASP A 107 11.17 21.54 0.64
CA ASP A 107 10.72 20.28 0.07
C ASP A 107 11.10 19.09 0.98
N ILE A 108 12.35 19.10 1.47
CA ILE A 108 12.85 18.08 2.39
C ILE A 108 12.05 18.11 3.71
N LYS A 109 11.84 19.29 4.28
CA LYS A 109 11.05 19.45 5.51
C LYS A 109 9.62 18.94 5.35
N GLN A 110 8.98 19.22 4.20
CA GLN A 110 7.64 18.70 3.90
C GLN A 110 7.65 17.17 3.80
N THR A 111 8.64 16.59 3.11
CA THR A 111 8.80 15.14 3.01
C THR A 111 8.93 14.49 4.39
N LEU A 112 9.87 14.98 5.20
CA LEU A 112 10.09 14.51 6.57
C LEU A 112 8.82 14.65 7.42
N ARG A 113 8.12 15.76 7.30
CA ARG A 113 6.86 15.96 8.03
C ARG A 113 5.80 14.92 7.63
N GLY A 114 5.67 14.62 6.33
CA GLY A 114 4.78 13.57 5.85
C GLY A 114 5.12 12.19 6.42
N ILE A 115 6.41 11.83 6.41
CA ILE A 115 6.90 10.57 7.00
C ILE A 115 6.55 10.49 8.49
N ILE A 116 6.86 11.53 9.26
CA ILE A 116 6.63 11.56 10.72
C ILE A 116 5.14 11.53 11.07
N ASP A 117 4.28 12.21 10.31
CA ASP A 117 2.83 12.15 10.54
C ASP A 117 2.26 10.75 10.24
N ALA A 118 2.77 10.05 9.22
CA ALA A 118 2.44 8.65 8.99
C ALA A 118 2.97 7.77 10.15
N ALA A 119 4.22 7.98 10.56
CA ALA A 119 4.85 7.24 11.67
C ALA A 119 4.05 7.38 12.98
N LYS A 120 3.57 8.59 13.29
CA LYS A 120 2.68 8.85 14.43
C LYS A 120 1.37 8.08 14.33
N LYS A 121 0.69 8.15 13.17
CA LYS A 121 -0.59 7.46 12.94
C LYS A 121 -0.45 5.95 13.24
N TYR A 122 0.64 5.34 12.80
CA TYR A 122 0.87 3.89 12.94
C TYR A 122 1.77 3.50 14.12
N ARG A 123 2.22 4.49 14.93
CA ARG A 123 3.02 4.31 16.14
C ARG A 123 4.35 3.60 15.86
N VAL A 124 5.03 4.01 14.81
CA VAL A 124 6.32 3.49 14.36
C VAL A 124 7.41 4.53 14.62
N SER A 125 8.58 4.11 15.05
CA SER A 125 9.68 5.02 15.38
C SER A 125 10.80 4.97 14.34
N LEU A 126 11.23 6.14 13.85
CA LEU A 126 12.44 6.28 13.05
C LEU A 126 13.66 6.10 13.96
N ILE A 127 14.59 5.23 13.58
CA ILE A 127 15.78 4.93 14.41
C ILE A 127 17.11 5.22 13.74
N GLY A 128 17.11 5.56 12.47
CA GLY A 128 18.32 5.87 11.71
C GLY A 128 18.03 6.05 10.23
N GLY A 129 19.08 6.24 9.45
CA GLY A 129 18.95 6.38 8.01
C GLY A 129 20.19 6.90 7.34
N ASN A 130 20.03 7.27 6.06
CA ASN A 130 21.09 7.81 5.23
C ASN A 130 20.56 8.94 4.34
N ILE A 131 21.45 9.86 3.95
CA ILE A 131 21.15 10.93 3.01
C ILE A 131 22.21 10.90 1.93
N SER A 132 21.80 10.83 0.67
CA SER A 132 22.71 10.80 -0.48
C SER A 132 22.24 11.72 -1.58
N LYS A 133 23.20 12.23 -2.36
CA LYS A 133 22.88 12.92 -3.62
C LYS A 133 22.48 11.90 -4.68
N ALA A 134 21.50 12.25 -5.53
CA ALA A 134 21.03 11.41 -6.63
C ALA A 134 20.61 12.27 -7.83
N SER A 135 20.34 11.63 -8.96
CA SER A 135 19.76 12.26 -10.15
C SER A 135 18.25 12.45 -10.03
N GLU A 136 17.57 11.53 -9.34
CA GLU A 136 16.13 11.49 -9.15
C GLU A 136 15.76 11.43 -7.67
N PHE A 137 14.62 11.98 -7.31
CA PHE A 137 14.14 11.93 -5.94
C PHE A 137 13.62 10.53 -5.62
N SER A 138 14.25 9.89 -4.64
CA SER A 138 13.87 8.57 -4.19
C SER A 138 13.92 8.48 -2.66
N ILE A 139 13.05 7.65 -2.12
CA ILE A 139 12.99 7.35 -0.69
C ILE A 139 12.93 5.85 -0.53
N SER A 140 13.86 5.29 0.23
CA SER A 140 13.83 3.89 0.65
C SER A 140 13.60 3.82 2.15
N ALA A 141 12.65 3.01 2.59
CA ALA A 141 12.45 2.71 3.99
C ALA A 141 12.63 1.22 4.25
N THR A 142 13.29 0.87 5.34
CA THR A 142 13.32 -0.50 5.85
C THR A 142 12.55 -0.53 7.14
N ILE A 143 11.45 -1.30 7.16
CA ILE A 143 10.55 -1.42 8.30
C ILE A 143 10.83 -2.68 9.09
N ILE A 144 10.77 -2.57 10.41
CA ILE A 144 10.93 -3.66 11.35
C ILE A 144 9.66 -3.76 12.19
N GLY A 145 9.04 -4.92 12.15
CA GLY A 145 7.85 -5.25 12.95
C GLY A 145 8.08 -6.47 13.81
N ASP A 146 7.16 -6.71 14.73
CA ASP A 146 7.08 -7.96 15.48
C ASP A 146 5.75 -8.68 15.21
N TYR A 147 5.67 -9.93 15.63
CA TYR A 147 4.45 -10.70 15.61
C TYR A 147 4.30 -11.54 16.87
N LYS A 148 3.05 -11.82 17.26
CA LYS A 148 2.78 -12.61 18.45
C LYS A 148 2.81 -14.11 18.14
N ASP A 149 3.67 -14.83 18.84
CA ASP A 149 3.76 -16.30 18.80
C ASP A 149 3.93 -16.92 17.40
N LYS A 150 3.25 -18.03 17.15
CA LYS A 150 3.29 -18.78 15.88
C LYS A 150 2.30 -18.27 14.84
N ASN A 151 1.80 -17.06 14.99
CA ASN A 151 0.66 -16.55 14.24
C ASN A 151 1.04 -15.69 13.01
N VAL A 152 2.27 -15.74 12.52
CA VAL A 152 2.62 -15.10 11.24
C VAL A 152 1.90 -15.82 10.10
N VAL A 153 1.20 -15.09 9.26
CA VAL A 153 0.60 -15.64 8.04
C VAL A 153 1.58 -15.50 6.89
N LYS A 154 1.75 -16.56 6.13
CA LYS A 154 2.72 -16.63 5.02
C LYS A 154 2.01 -16.68 3.69
N ARG A 155 2.71 -16.33 2.62
CA ARG A 155 2.33 -16.62 1.23
C ARG A 155 2.32 -18.13 0.97
N TYR A 156 1.68 -18.55 -0.12
CA TYR A 156 1.72 -19.93 -0.67
C TYR A 156 1.26 -21.04 0.29
N ASN A 157 0.33 -20.75 1.20
CA ASN A 157 -0.08 -21.70 2.25
C ASN A 157 -1.58 -22.07 2.18
N SER A 158 -2.26 -21.73 1.07
CA SER A 158 -3.67 -22.08 0.87
C SER A 158 -3.87 -23.58 0.65
N LYS A 159 -5.09 -24.03 0.87
CA LYS A 159 -5.52 -25.42 0.68
C LYS A 159 -6.76 -25.46 -0.19
N LYS A 160 -6.94 -26.58 -0.93
CA LYS A 160 -8.16 -26.87 -1.71
C LYS A 160 -9.41 -26.63 -0.88
N GLY A 161 -10.38 -25.94 -1.48
CA GLY A 161 -11.70 -25.64 -0.88
C GLY A 161 -11.75 -24.37 -0.05
N GLU A 162 -10.60 -23.72 0.23
CA GLU A 162 -10.57 -22.41 0.87
C GLU A 162 -11.17 -21.34 -0.04
N GLN A 163 -11.81 -20.35 0.58
CA GLN A 163 -12.35 -19.19 -0.11
C GLN A 163 -11.30 -18.10 -0.17
N ILE A 164 -11.33 -17.32 -1.25
CA ILE A 164 -10.43 -16.19 -1.48
C ILE A 164 -11.17 -14.89 -1.15
N TYR A 165 -10.54 -14.03 -0.37
CA TYR A 165 -11.09 -12.77 0.10
C TYR A 165 -10.16 -11.61 -0.21
N VAL A 166 -10.76 -10.43 -0.43
CA VAL A 166 -10.05 -9.14 -0.46
C VAL A 166 -10.65 -8.18 0.56
N SER A 167 -9.83 -7.26 1.05
CA SER A 167 -10.27 -6.13 1.84
C SER A 167 -10.57 -4.91 0.96
N GLY A 168 -11.37 -3.98 1.48
CA GLY A 168 -11.60 -2.68 0.85
C GLY A 168 -12.23 -2.74 -0.53
N GLU A 169 -11.70 -1.96 -1.44
CA GLU A 169 -12.17 -1.80 -2.83
C GLU A 169 -10.95 -1.65 -3.75
N LEU A 170 -10.95 -2.35 -4.89
CA LEU A 170 -9.86 -2.34 -5.85
C LEU A 170 -10.04 -1.29 -6.93
N GLY A 171 -8.93 -0.90 -7.57
CA GLY A 171 -8.89 0.00 -8.71
C GLY A 171 -8.94 1.49 -8.36
N ASN A 172 -8.99 1.85 -7.08
CA ASN A 172 -8.97 3.25 -6.66
C ASN A 172 -7.64 3.93 -7.02
N SER A 173 -6.53 3.23 -6.90
CA SER A 173 -5.18 3.68 -7.30
C SER A 173 -5.12 3.95 -8.80
N TRP A 174 -5.56 2.99 -9.63
CA TRP A 174 -5.63 3.14 -11.08
C TRP A 174 -6.47 4.35 -11.49
N MET A 175 -7.70 4.46 -10.96
CA MET A 175 -8.60 5.55 -11.32
C MET A 175 -8.01 6.91 -10.91
N THR A 176 -7.40 6.98 -9.73
CA THR A 176 -6.71 8.20 -9.28
C THR A 176 -5.59 8.62 -10.23
N PHE A 177 -4.73 7.67 -10.63
CA PHE A 177 -3.65 7.91 -11.59
C PHE A 177 -4.20 8.34 -12.95
N TYR A 178 -5.19 7.60 -13.47
CA TYR A 178 -5.83 7.90 -14.75
C TYR A 178 -6.45 9.30 -14.80
N LEU A 179 -7.25 9.63 -13.79
CA LEU A 179 -7.92 10.93 -13.71
C LEU A 179 -6.92 12.08 -13.58
N ASN A 180 -5.91 11.92 -12.73
CA ASN A 180 -4.91 12.96 -12.54
C ASN A 180 -4.09 13.19 -13.81
N SER A 181 -3.64 12.12 -14.47
CA SER A 181 -2.83 12.21 -15.69
C SER A 181 -3.60 12.74 -16.88
N ASN A 182 -4.92 12.62 -16.89
CA ASN A 182 -5.78 13.04 -18.00
C ASN A 182 -6.74 14.19 -17.63
N LYS A 183 -6.57 14.84 -16.48
CA LYS A 183 -7.54 15.81 -15.94
C LYS A 183 -7.89 16.93 -16.94
N ASP A 184 -6.89 17.58 -17.49
CA ASP A 184 -7.09 18.69 -18.44
C ASP A 184 -7.77 18.22 -19.73
N TYR A 185 -7.34 17.05 -20.24
CA TYR A 185 -7.97 16.42 -21.40
C TYR A 185 -9.44 16.10 -21.13
N ILE A 186 -9.75 15.48 -19.98
CA ILE A 186 -11.11 15.10 -19.58
C ILE A 186 -11.98 16.36 -19.49
N PHE A 187 -11.54 17.40 -18.79
CA PHE A 187 -12.34 18.60 -18.57
C PHE A 187 -12.56 19.41 -19.86
N LYS A 188 -11.66 19.27 -20.84
CA LYS A 188 -11.78 19.89 -22.15
C LYS A 188 -12.67 19.11 -23.12
N ASN A 189 -12.55 17.78 -23.16
CA ASN A 189 -13.13 16.93 -24.18
C ASN A 189 -14.44 16.24 -23.76
N TYR A 190 -14.84 16.37 -22.49
CA TYR A 190 -16.14 15.91 -21.98
C TYR A 190 -16.99 17.13 -21.57
N PRO A 191 -17.54 17.89 -22.53
CA PRO A 191 -18.25 19.15 -22.26
C PRO A 191 -19.54 18.96 -21.46
N ASN A 192 -20.11 17.75 -21.45
CA ASN A 192 -21.33 17.40 -20.73
C ASN A 192 -21.09 17.11 -19.24
N LEU A 193 -19.84 17.11 -18.76
CA LEU A 193 -19.57 16.98 -17.33
C LEU A 193 -20.11 18.18 -16.57
N SER A 194 -20.99 17.91 -15.64
CA SER A 194 -21.54 18.93 -14.73
C SER A 194 -20.43 19.49 -13.80
N ARG A 195 -20.74 20.56 -13.10
CA ARG A 195 -19.84 21.09 -12.06
C ARG A 195 -19.64 20.08 -10.92
N GLU A 196 -20.69 19.33 -10.61
CA GLU A 196 -20.71 18.27 -9.62
C GLU A 196 -19.79 17.12 -10.02
N ASP A 197 -19.82 16.69 -11.30
CA ASP A 197 -18.93 15.64 -11.82
C ASP A 197 -17.46 16.03 -11.73
N LYS A 198 -17.13 17.26 -12.12
CA LYS A 198 -15.76 17.78 -12.01
C LYS A 198 -15.29 17.81 -10.57
N LYS A 199 -16.13 18.22 -9.64
CA LYS A 199 -15.84 18.22 -8.21
C LYS A 199 -15.70 16.79 -7.66
N LEU A 200 -16.54 15.84 -8.12
CA LEU A 200 -16.45 14.45 -7.75
C LEU A 200 -15.10 13.86 -8.18
N ILE A 201 -14.67 14.11 -9.41
CA ILE A 201 -13.37 13.67 -9.94
C ILE A 201 -12.22 14.21 -9.08
N GLU A 202 -12.23 15.50 -8.75
CA GLU A 202 -11.20 16.11 -7.91
C GLU A 202 -11.18 15.53 -6.49
N ASN A 203 -12.35 15.32 -5.90
CA ASN A 203 -12.49 14.71 -4.59
C ASN A 203 -12.00 13.26 -4.60
N PHE A 204 -12.32 12.48 -5.64
CA PHE A 204 -11.87 11.10 -5.79
C PHE A 204 -10.34 11.02 -5.82
N ILE A 205 -9.68 11.86 -6.64
CA ILE A 205 -8.22 11.94 -6.70
C ILE A 205 -7.64 12.20 -5.31
N ASN A 206 -8.13 13.23 -4.62
CA ASN A 206 -7.60 13.62 -3.31
C ASN A 206 -7.81 12.57 -2.22
N LYS A 207 -8.91 11.81 -2.29
CA LYS A 207 -9.27 10.78 -1.32
C LYS A 207 -8.45 9.51 -1.47
N HIS A 208 -8.11 9.12 -2.71
CA HIS A 208 -7.54 7.81 -3.02
C HIS A 208 -6.07 7.82 -3.44
N LYS A 209 -5.41 8.98 -3.46
CA LYS A 209 -4.00 9.07 -3.87
C LYS A 209 -2.98 8.47 -2.88
N LEU A 210 -3.38 8.22 -1.64
CA LEU A 210 -2.51 7.60 -0.64
C LEU A 210 -3.11 6.28 -0.18
N PRO A 211 -2.32 5.20 -0.13
CA PRO A 211 -2.80 3.92 0.36
C PRO A 211 -3.07 3.96 1.86
N GLU A 212 -3.94 3.09 2.33
CA GLU A 212 -4.16 2.88 3.76
C GLU A 212 -3.79 1.44 4.15
N PRO A 213 -2.58 1.22 4.69
CA PRO A 213 -2.12 -0.12 5.07
C PRO A 213 -3.04 -0.74 6.12
N ARG A 214 -3.47 -1.96 5.86
CA ARG A 214 -4.49 -2.68 6.63
C ARG A 214 -3.94 -3.36 7.89
N ILE A 215 -3.05 -2.69 8.64
CA ILE A 215 -2.35 -3.23 9.83
C ILE A 215 -3.31 -3.89 10.82
N ASN A 216 -4.37 -3.20 11.20
CA ASN A 216 -5.31 -3.73 12.20
C ASN A 216 -6.07 -4.97 11.67
N LEU A 217 -6.42 -4.99 10.39
CA LEU A 217 -7.07 -6.14 9.75
C LEU A 217 -6.10 -7.32 9.66
N GLY A 218 -4.90 -7.12 9.11
CA GLY A 218 -3.88 -8.17 8.99
C GLY A 218 -3.57 -8.82 10.33
N ARG A 219 -3.34 -8.00 11.37
CA ARG A 219 -3.13 -8.47 12.73
C ARG A 219 -4.29 -9.33 13.26
N LYS A 220 -5.54 -8.88 13.08
CA LYS A 220 -6.71 -9.64 13.54
C LYS A 220 -6.92 -10.93 12.75
N LEU A 221 -6.64 -10.93 11.44
CA LEU A 221 -6.67 -12.16 10.61
C LEU A 221 -5.67 -13.19 11.16
N SER A 222 -4.48 -12.75 11.52
CA SER A 222 -3.43 -13.57 12.13
C SER A 222 -3.81 -14.05 13.53
N GLU A 223 -4.10 -13.15 14.47
CA GLU A 223 -4.40 -13.45 15.87
C GLU A 223 -5.57 -14.44 16.02
N LYS A 224 -6.60 -14.29 15.16
CA LYS A 224 -7.79 -15.15 15.17
C LYS A 224 -7.66 -16.36 14.25
N LYS A 225 -6.52 -16.55 13.60
CA LYS A 225 -6.28 -17.64 12.62
C LYS A 225 -7.34 -17.70 11.52
N LEU A 226 -7.75 -16.52 11.01
CA LEU A 226 -8.78 -16.41 9.98
C LEU A 226 -8.19 -16.44 8.55
N ALA A 227 -6.88 -16.37 8.39
CA ALA A 227 -6.21 -16.49 7.12
C ALA A 227 -5.24 -17.68 7.14
N SER A 228 -5.23 -18.46 6.05
CA SER A 228 -4.29 -19.56 5.83
C SER A 228 -3.09 -19.06 5.03
N SER A 229 -3.32 -18.23 4.03
CA SER A 229 -2.34 -17.52 3.21
C SER A 229 -2.73 -16.07 3.11
N LEU A 230 -1.77 -15.15 3.05
CA LEU A 230 -2.02 -13.70 3.06
C LEU A 230 -0.92 -12.97 2.28
N THR A 231 -1.32 -11.97 1.52
CA THR A 231 -0.45 -10.97 0.87
C THR A 231 -1.19 -9.63 0.80
N ASP A 232 -0.51 -8.56 0.45
CA ASP A 232 -1.17 -7.34 -0.02
C ASP A 232 -1.25 -7.30 -1.55
N ILE A 233 -2.00 -6.35 -2.09
CA ILE A 233 -2.16 -6.11 -3.53
C ILE A 233 -1.35 -4.87 -3.89
N SER A 234 -0.09 -5.08 -4.26
CA SER A 234 0.85 -4.04 -4.69
C SER A 234 1.04 -4.01 -6.20
N ASP A 235 1.09 -5.16 -6.86
CA ASP A 235 1.27 -5.31 -8.31
C ASP A 235 -0.04 -5.53 -9.09
N GLY A 236 -1.15 -5.64 -8.38
CA GLY A 236 -2.47 -5.92 -8.92
C GLY A 236 -2.92 -7.36 -8.68
N LEU A 237 -4.23 -7.55 -8.53
CA LEU A 237 -4.83 -8.84 -8.20
C LEU A 237 -4.39 -9.95 -9.17
N VAL A 238 -4.27 -9.64 -10.47
CA VAL A 238 -3.88 -10.61 -11.51
C VAL A 238 -2.50 -11.22 -11.24
N LYS A 239 -1.58 -10.46 -10.67
CA LYS A 239 -0.25 -10.94 -10.27
C LYS A 239 -0.25 -11.48 -8.84
N ASP A 240 -0.80 -10.72 -7.92
CA ASP A 240 -0.66 -11.01 -6.48
C ASP A 240 -1.46 -12.23 -6.04
N ILE A 241 -2.45 -12.66 -6.84
CA ILE A 241 -3.19 -13.89 -6.57
C ILE A 241 -2.29 -15.13 -6.48
N PHE A 242 -1.20 -15.16 -7.25
CA PHE A 242 -0.24 -16.26 -7.20
C PHE A 242 0.48 -16.35 -5.84
N ASN A 243 0.59 -15.25 -5.11
CA ASN A 243 1.23 -15.21 -3.79
C ASN A 243 0.43 -15.93 -2.71
N VAL A 244 -0.86 -16.18 -2.91
CA VAL A 244 -1.69 -16.86 -1.91
C VAL A 244 -1.97 -18.33 -2.26
N ILE A 245 -1.70 -18.76 -3.49
CA ILE A 245 -1.96 -20.13 -3.94
C ILE A 245 -0.89 -21.06 -3.39
N GLY A 246 -1.31 -22.07 -2.62
CA GLY A 246 -0.42 -23.14 -2.12
C GLY A 246 0.03 -24.12 -3.20
N GLY A 247 1.13 -24.81 -2.95
CA GLY A 247 1.66 -25.80 -3.89
C GLY A 247 0.63 -26.90 -4.25
N GLY A 248 0.53 -27.20 -5.56
CA GLY A 248 -0.43 -28.17 -6.07
C GLY A 248 -1.88 -27.70 -6.19
N CYS A 249 -2.13 -26.41 -5.95
CA CYS A 249 -3.45 -25.78 -6.08
C CYS A 249 -3.50 -24.81 -7.27
N GLY A 250 -4.72 -24.47 -7.66
CA GLY A 250 -5.08 -23.36 -8.52
C GLY A 250 -6.27 -22.61 -7.91
N CYS A 251 -6.88 -21.70 -8.67
CA CYS A 251 -8.03 -20.97 -8.17
C CYS A 251 -8.98 -20.53 -9.27
N GLU A 252 -10.19 -20.19 -8.85
CA GLU A 252 -11.17 -19.44 -9.66
C GLU A 252 -11.45 -18.10 -9.00
N ILE A 253 -11.44 -17.03 -9.80
CA ILE A 253 -11.73 -15.65 -9.40
C ILE A 253 -12.95 -15.15 -10.15
N TYR A 254 -13.94 -14.66 -9.44
CA TYR A 254 -15.15 -14.08 -9.99
C TYR A 254 -14.99 -12.57 -10.16
N LEU A 255 -14.80 -12.09 -11.39
CA LEU A 255 -14.62 -10.67 -11.68
C LEU A 255 -15.85 -9.84 -11.31
N ASP A 256 -17.04 -10.45 -11.39
CA ASP A 256 -18.29 -9.80 -11.00
C ASP A 256 -18.41 -9.57 -9.48
N GLU A 257 -17.59 -10.27 -8.69
CA GLU A 257 -17.56 -10.16 -7.22
C GLU A 257 -16.44 -9.22 -6.72
N ILE A 258 -15.63 -8.68 -7.63
CA ILE A 258 -14.58 -7.72 -7.25
C ILE A 258 -15.21 -6.46 -6.62
N PRO A 259 -14.82 -6.10 -5.40
CA PRO A 259 -15.37 -4.92 -4.76
C PRO A 259 -14.79 -3.66 -5.40
N LEU A 260 -15.63 -2.91 -6.09
CA LEU A 260 -15.31 -1.61 -6.68
C LEU A 260 -16.04 -0.49 -5.95
N ASN A 261 -15.44 0.68 -5.93
CA ASN A 261 -16.04 1.91 -5.41
C ASN A 261 -17.19 2.38 -6.32
N GLU A 262 -18.32 2.78 -5.75
CA GLU A 262 -19.47 3.25 -6.53
C GLU A 262 -19.17 4.59 -7.25
N GLU A 263 -18.34 5.47 -6.65
CA GLU A 263 -17.87 6.69 -7.32
C GLU A 263 -17.01 6.33 -8.54
N LEU A 264 -16.14 5.31 -8.45
CA LEU A 264 -15.34 4.81 -9.57
C LEU A 264 -16.25 4.32 -10.70
N LYS A 265 -17.25 3.50 -10.41
CA LYS A 265 -18.20 2.99 -11.41
C LYS A 265 -18.93 4.13 -12.12
N TYR A 266 -19.39 5.11 -11.35
CA TYR A 266 -20.05 6.29 -11.89
C TYR A 266 -19.12 7.10 -12.79
N ILE A 267 -17.88 7.34 -12.36
CA ILE A 267 -16.87 8.04 -13.17
C ILE A 267 -16.60 7.28 -14.48
N CYS A 268 -16.48 5.95 -14.43
CA CYS A 268 -16.31 5.13 -15.63
C CYS A 268 -17.50 5.27 -16.59
N MET A 269 -18.71 5.30 -16.07
CA MET A 269 -19.93 5.48 -16.86
C MET A 269 -19.94 6.83 -17.58
N ILE A 270 -19.67 7.95 -16.90
CA ILE A 270 -19.70 9.28 -17.51
C ILE A 270 -18.53 9.55 -18.46
N LEU A 271 -17.42 8.80 -18.31
CA LEU A 271 -16.24 8.88 -19.19
C LEU A 271 -16.23 7.78 -20.27
N ASN A 272 -17.27 6.93 -20.34
CA ASN A 272 -17.38 5.80 -21.28
C ASN A 272 -16.18 4.84 -21.21
N ILE A 273 -15.73 4.49 -19.99
CA ILE A 273 -14.65 3.54 -19.77
C ILE A 273 -15.25 2.15 -19.51
N GLU A 274 -15.21 1.27 -20.53
CA GLU A 274 -15.83 -0.07 -20.45
C GLU A 274 -14.94 -1.14 -19.81
N ASP A 275 -13.61 -1.02 -19.94
CA ASP A 275 -12.62 -1.99 -19.49
C ASP A 275 -12.12 -1.73 -18.04
N TYR A 276 -12.92 -1.03 -17.24
CA TYR A 276 -12.53 -0.60 -15.90
C TYR A 276 -12.28 -1.77 -14.92
N ILE A 277 -12.94 -2.91 -15.09
CA ILE A 277 -12.70 -4.10 -14.26
C ILE A 277 -11.29 -4.63 -14.52
N ASP A 278 -10.89 -4.76 -15.80
CA ASP A 278 -9.56 -5.22 -16.16
C ASP A 278 -8.47 -4.32 -15.56
N LYS A 279 -8.68 -3.02 -15.65
CA LYS A 279 -7.76 -2.02 -15.08
C LYS A 279 -7.71 -2.08 -13.56
N ALA A 280 -8.85 -2.24 -12.92
CA ALA A 280 -8.95 -2.34 -11.46
C ALA A 280 -8.24 -3.58 -10.90
N VAL A 281 -8.24 -4.71 -11.63
CA VAL A 281 -7.59 -5.95 -11.14
C VAL A 281 -6.13 -6.06 -11.56
N SER A 282 -5.68 -5.27 -12.54
CA SER A 282 -4.32 -5.38 -13.08
C SER A 282 -3.36 -4.28 -12.64
N PHE A 283 -3.85 -3.08 -12.26
CA PHE A 283 -2.97 -1.91 -12.10
C PHE A 283 -2.07 -1.97 -10.85
N GLY A 284 -2.54 -2.46 -9.75
CA GLY A 284 -1.76 -2.46 -8.50
C GLY A 284 -1.89 -1.16 -7.69
N GLU A 285 -1.00 -0.99 -6.72
CA GLU A 285 -0.93 0.17 -5.80
C GLU A 285 -2.19 0.38 -4.91
N ASP A 286 -3.08 -0.61 -4.80
CA ASP A 286 -4.25 -0.52 -3.93
C ASP A 286 -3.90 -0.80 -2.46
N TYR A 287 -2.86 -1.63 -2.21
CA TYR A 287 -2.40 -2.00 -0.87
C TYR A 287 -3.52 -2.54 0.05
N GLU A 288 -4.50 -3.18 -0.58
CA GLU A 288 -5.50 -3.98 0.12
C GLU A 288 -4.96 -5.37 0.42
N LEU A 289 -5.56 -6.08 1.37
CA LEU A 289 -5.15 -7.45 1.70
C LEU A 289 -5.91 -8.46 0.85
N LEU A 290 -5.17 -9.47 0.37
CA LEU A 290 -5.66 -10.64 -0.32
C LEU A 290 -5.31 -11.88 0.50
N TRP A 291 -6.29 -12.74 0.83
CA TRP A 291 -6.04 -13.93 1.63
C TRP A 291 -6.98 -15.08 1.32
N THR A 292 -6.60 -16.25 1.81
CA THR A 292 -7.45 -17.44 1.79
C THR A 292 -7.91 -17.81 3.19
N SER A 293 -9.11 -18.37 3.27
CA SER A 293 -9.73 -18.78 4.53
C SER A 293 -10.62 -20.00 4.34
N GLU A 294 -10.68 -20.86 5.33
CA GLU A 294 -11.60 -21.98 5.37
C GLU A 294 -13.06 -21.50 5.41
N LYS A 295 -13.94 -22.14 4.61
CA LYS A 295 -15.33 -21.72 4.41
C LYS A 295 -16.11 -21.53 5.72
N TYR A 296 -15.87 -22.35 6.73
CA TYR A 296 -16.60 -22.25 8.01
C TYR A 296 -16.27 -21.00 8.83
N LYS A 297 -15.18 -20.28 8.49
CA LYS A 297 -14.77 -19.04 9.15
C LYS A 297 -15.49 -17.79 8.60
N GLU A 298 -16.30 -17.92 7.57
CA GLU A 298 -16.98 -16.79 6.91
C GLU A 298 -17.78 -15.91 7.88
N LYS A 299 -18.50 -16.51 8.84
CA LYS A 299 -19.24 -15.76 9.87
C LYS A 299 -18.34 -14.88 10.74
N GLU A 300 -17.12 -15.34 11.03
CA GLU A 300 -16.15 -14.56 11.81
C GLU A 300 -15.53 -13.45 10.97
N LEU A 301 -15.28 -13.69 9.68
CA LEU A 301 -14.83 -12.64 8.74
C LEU A 301 -15.88 -11.54 8.59
N LEU A 302 -17.17 -11.87 8.53
CA LEU A 302 -18.24 -10.86 8.50
C LEU A 302 -18.31 -10.04 9.80
N LYS A 303 -18.10 -10.67 10.97
CA LYS A 303 -17.98 -9.94 12.25
C LYS A 303 -16.73 -9.04 12.25
N LEU A 304 -15.63 -9.54 11.70
CA LEU A 304 -14.40 -8.77 11.59
C LEU A 304 -14.57 -7.54 10.71
N SER A 305 -15.21 -7.67 9.55
CA SER A 305 -15.57 -6.58 8.66
C SER A 305 -16.35 -5.48 9.40
N LYS A 306 -17.43 -5.87 10.09
CA LYS A 306 -18.24 -4.93 10.90
C LYS A 306 -17.42 -4.24 11.99
N SER A 307 -16.55 -4.97 12.70
CA SER A 307 -15.78 -4.42 13.83
C SER A 307 -14.60 -3.54 13.42
N THR A 308 -14.12 -3.66 12.18
CA THR A 308 -13.03 -2.85 11.63
C THR A 308 -13.53 -1.71 10.75
N GLY A 309 -14.77 -1.76 10.28
CA GLY A 309 -15.31 -0.86 9.27
C GLY A 309 -14.72 -1.09 7.87
N ILE A 310 -13.91 -2.15 7.70
CA ILE A 310 -13.28 -2.48 6.43
C ILE A 310 -14.14 -3.52 5.71
N LYS A 311 -14.53 -3.24 4.48
CA LYS A 311 -15.25 -4.20 3.63
C LYS A 311 -14.38 -5.43 3.42
N ILE A 312 -14.95 -6.61 3.61
CA ILE A 312 -14.34 -7.91 3.31
C ILE A 312 -15.24 -8.60 2.29
N LYS A 313 -14.70 -8.93 1.14
CA LYS A 313 -15.45 -9.53 0.05
C LYS A 313 -14.81 -10.84 -0.38
N LYS A 314 -15.63 -11.88 -0.49
CA LYS A 314 -15.24 -13.13 -1.14
C LYS A 314 -15.25 -12.92 -2.65
N ILE A 315 -14.15 -13.30 -3.32
CA ILE A 315 -13.95 -13.11 -4.76
C ILE A 315 -13.68 -14.41 -5.52
N GLY A 316 -13.54 -15.54 -4.84
CA GLY A 316 -13.21 -16.80 -5.49
C GLY A 316 -12.97 -17.93 -4.50
N TYR A 317 -12.35 -19.00 -4.99
CA TYR A 317 -11.97 -20.15 -4.19
C TYR A 317 -10.73 -20.88 -4.75
N ILE A 318 -10.07 -21.65 -3.89
CA ILE A 318 -8.91 -22.47 -4.22
C ILE A 318 -9.39 -23.87 -4.67
N ASN A 319 -8.91 -24.31 -5.83
CA ASN A 319 -9.18 -25.63 -6.40
C ASN A 319 -7.93 -26.51 -6.44
N ASP A 320 -8.00 -27.71 -7.01
CA ASP A 320 -6.92 -28.68 -7.13
C ASP A 320 -6.34 -28.76 -8.57
N ASN A 321 -6.55 -27.72 -9.38
CA ASN A 321 -5.95 -27.63 -10.70
C ASN A 321 -4.60 -26.89 -10.60
N PRO A 322 -3.44 -27.60 -10.61
CA PRO A 322 -2.16 -26.99 -10.27
C PRO A 322 -1.80 -25.80 -11.17
N ALA A 323 -1.36 -24.70 -10.54
CA ALA A 323 -0.87 -23.48 -11.19
C ALA A 323 -1.86 -22.83 -12.17
N CYS A 324 -3.16 -23.18 -12.13
CA CYS A 324 -4.18 -22.60 -12.99
C CYS A 324 -4.97 -21.51 -12.23
N VAL A 325 -4.89 -20.28 -12.73
CA VAL A 325 -5.73 -19.18 -12.28
C VAL A 325 -6.79 -18.91 -13.35
N ASN A 326 -8.02 -19.23 -13.05
CA ASN A 326 -9.17 -19.00 -13.93
C ASN A 326 -9.92 -17.75 -13.47
N PHE A 327 -10.05 -16.77 -14.34
CA PHE A 327 -10.96 -15.64 -14.13
C PHE A 327 -12.29 -15.93 -14.82
N LEU A 328 -13.37 -15.64 -14.15
CA LEU A 328 -14.74 -15.77 -14.68
C LEU A 328 -15.42 -14.40 -14.69
N LYS A 329 -16.06 -14.06 -15.80
CA LYS A 329 -16.87 -12.86 -15.96
C LYS A 329 -18.24 -13.26 -16.53
N ASN A 330 -19.33 -12.91 -15.86
CA ASN A 330 -20.69 -13.38 -16.19
C ASN A 330 -20.78 -14.91 -16.32
N GLY A 331 -20.05 -15.64 -15.46
CA GLY A 331 -20.02 -17.12 -15.46
C GLY A 331 -19.20 -17.77 -16.57
N ALA A 332 -18.60 -17.02 -17.49
CA ALA A 332 -17.76 -17.52 -18.58
C ALA A 332 -16.26 -17.27 -18.30
N ALA A 333 -15.41 -18.16 -18.81
CA ALA A 333 -13.96 -17.98 -18.73
C ALA A 333 -13.55 -16.65 -19.40
N TYR A 334 -12.70 -15.92 -18.72
CA TYR A 334 -12.26 -14.59 -19.13
C TYR A 334 -10.76 -14.43 -18.89
N ILE A 335 -10.08 -13.73 -19.80
CA ILE A 335 -8.67 -13.37 -19.64
C ILE A 335 -8.60 -11.86 -19.45
N PRO A 336 -8.32 -11.38 -18.21
CA PRO A 336 -8.16 -9.94 -17.97
C PRO A 336 -7.06 -9.37 -18.85
N LYS A 337 -7.30 -8.19 -19.42
CA LYS A 337 -6.25 -7.46 -20.12
C LYS A 337 -5.19 -7.03 -19.11
N ASP A 338 -3.92 -7.24 -19.47
CA ASP A 338 -2.80 -6.86 -18.60
C ASP A 338 -2.52 -5.36 -18.74
N PHE A 339 -2.81 -4.62 -17.69
CA PHE A 339 -2.47 -3.21 -17.52
C PHE A 339 -1.46 -3.01 -16.39
N THR A 340 -0.76 -4.09 -16.00
CA THR A 340 0.18 -4.04 -14.89
C THR A 340 1.31 -3.06 -15.15
N PHE A 341 1.62 -2.28 -14.13
CA PHE A 341 2.79 -1.42 -14.13
C PHE A 341 4.06 -2.30 -14.18
N LYS A 342 4.96 -2.00 -15.11
CA LYS A 342 6.24 -2.71 -15.23
C LYS A 342 7.32 -1.87 -14.55
N HIS A 343 7.90 -2.41 -13.50
CA HIS A 343 9.02 -1.79 -12.78
C HIS A 343 10.35 -1.86 -13.55
N LEU A 344 10.47 -2.73 -14.55
CA LEU A 344 11.67 -2.93 -15.38
C LEU A 344 11.30 -3.09 -16.85
#